data_145641bf1171b27c41a714d52c798c7e
#
_entry.id   145641bf1171b27c41a714d52c798c7e
#
_cell.length_a   1.000
_cell.length_b   1.000
_cell.length_c   1.000
_cell.angle_alpha   90.00
_cell.angle_beta   90.00
_cell.angle_gamma   90.00
#
_symmetry.space_group_name_H-M   'P 1'
#
loop_
_entity.id
_entity.type
_entity.pdbx_description
1 polymer ?
#
loop_
_entity_poly.entity_id
_entity_poly.type
_entity_poly.pdbx_seq_one_letter_code
_entity_poly.pdbx_strand_id
1 'polypeptide(L)'
;MCSYVAKTLNVSLAEAYKFQKSYFREYGTSLKGLMENHKIDPFDYLDYVHEIDLSIIEKDEKLGSALTKLPGRKIVFTNAATPYAKKVLKKLGIANHFEAIFDIVDANFIPKPEPKVYQQIVAKYNISCETTTMVEDILKNLGPAAEMGMTTVWVNTNKPWSKNNSDGILPDVVIEDLSSWLLGVANA
;
A
#
# COMPACT_ATOMS: atom_id res chain seq x y z
N MET A 1 9.01 13.13 -4.53
CA MET A 1 7.67 13.62 -4.08
C MET A 1 7.70 15.10 -3.71
N CYS A 2 8.43 15.55 -2.67
CA CYS A 2 8.49 16.99 -2.31
C CYS A 2 8.92 17.88 -3.48
N SER A 3 9.89 17.48 -4.30
CA SER A 3 10.34 18.24 -5.45
C SER A 3 9.25 18.45 -6.52
N TYR A 4 8.38 17.46 -6.72
CA TYR A 4 7.20 17.61 -7.58
C TYR A 4 6.26 18.67 -7.03
N VAL A 5 5.91 18.56 -5.73
CA VAL A 5 5.01 19.53 -5.08
C VAL A 5 5.58 20.94 -5.12
N ALA A 6 6.88 21.11 -4.82
CA ALA A 6 7.55 22.39 -4.88
C ALA A 6 7.48 23.03 -6.26
N LYS A 7 7.78 22.26 -7.31
CA LYS A 7 7.72 22.71 -8.70
C LYS A 7 6.28 23.05 -9.12
N THR A 8 5.33 22.17 -8.83
CA THR A 8 3.94 22.30 -9.27
C THR A 8 3.22 23.49 -8.60
N LEU A 9 3.48 23.70 -7.29
CA LEU A 9 2.84 24.75 -6.53
C LEU A 9 3.67 26.05 -6.46
N ASN A 10 4.86 26.05 -7.05
CA ASN A 10 5.80 27.19 -6.99
C ASN A 10 6.10 27.63 -5.54
N VAL A 11 6.41 26.67 -4.68
CA VAL A 11 6.71 26.89 -3.25
C VAL A 11 8.09 26.33 -2.91
N SER A 12 8.61 26.70 -1.73
CA SER A 12 9.86 26.14 -1.21
C SER A 12 9.73 24.64 -0.91
N LEU A 13 10.86 23.90 -0.88
CA LEU A 13 10.85 22.49 -0.48
C LEU A 13 10.30 22.27 0.93
N ALA A 14 10.53 23.21 1.84
CA ALA A 14 10.01 23.15 3.20
C ALA A 14 8.48 23.25 3.25
N GLU A 15 7.89 24.13 2.45
CA GLU A 15 6.44 24.27 2.30
C GLU A 15 5.85 23.06 1.58
N ALA A 16 6.49 22.60 0.52
CA ALA A 16 6.10 21.39 -0.20
C ALA A 16 6.05 20.17 0.72
N TYR A 17 7.01 20.02 1.62
CA TYR A 17 7.01 18.97 2.64
C TYR A 17 5.80 19.09 3.59
N LYS A 18 5.44 20.32 4.03
CA LYS A 18 4.26 20.55 4.86
C LYS A 18 2.97 20.16 4.12
N PHE A 19 2.81 20.60 2.85
CA PHE A 19 1.68 20.20 2.01
C PHE A 19 1.59 18.68 1.87
N GLN A 20 2.69 18.02 1.53
CA GLN A 20 2.74 16.57 1.39
C GLN A 20 2.28 15.87 2.67
N LYS A 21 2.73 16.32 3.84
CA LYS A 21 2.37 15.69 5.12
C LYS A 21 0.93 15.98 5.54
N SER A 22 0.43 17.20 5.31
CA SER A 22 -0.98 17.52 5.60
C SER A 22 -1.91 16.72 4.71
N TYR A 23 -1.65 16.66 3.41
CA TYR A 23 -2.47 15.91 2.47
C TYR A 23 -2.46 14.40 2.74
N PHE A 24 -1.30 13.84 3.12
CA PHE A 24 -1.26 12.44 3.53
C PHE A 24 -2.14 12.15 4.76
N ARG A 25 -2.19 13.07 5.73
CA ARG A 25 -3.02 12.91 6.93
C ARG A 25 -4.51 13.07 6.64
N GLU A 26 -4.85 14.08 5.85
CA GLU A 26 -6.23 14.50 5.59
C GLU A 26 -6.92 13.65 4.51
N TYR A 27 -6.21 13.35 3.42
CA TYR A 27 -6.77 12.67 2.24
C TYR A 27 -6.27 11.22 2.06
N GLY A 28 -5.47 10.71 2.99
CA GLY A 28 -4.90 9.35 2.88
C GLY A 28 -3.65 9.26 2.00
N THR A 29 -3.55 10.09 0.95
CA THR A 29 -2.36 10.21 0.10
C THR A 29 -2.10 11.67 -0.29
N SER A 30 -0.81 11.98 -0.58
CA SER A 30 -0.47 13.30 -1.12
C SER A 30 -1.08 13.54 -2.50
N LEU A 31 -1.22 12.48 -3.31
CA LEU A 31 -1.86 12.54 -4.62
C LEU A 31 -3.30 13.03 -4.51
N LYS A 32 -4.10 12.41 -3.64
CA LYS A 32 -5.51 12.77 -3.47
C LYS A 32 -5.66 14.25 -3.06
N GLY A 33 -4.87 14.70 -2.08
CA GLY A 33 -4.87 16.10 -1.66
C GLY A 33 -4.48 17.07 -2.77
N LEU A 34 -3.49 16.72 -3.60
CA LEU A 34 -3.07 17.55 -4.73
C LEU A 34 -4.14 17.62 -5.83
N MET A 35 -4.82 16.49 -6.12
CA MET A 35 -5.93 16.47 -7.08
C MET A 35 -7.09 17.35 -6.63
N GLU A 36 -7.51 17.24 -5.38
CA GLU A 36 -8.65 17.98 -4.83
C GLU A 36 -8.38 19.49 -4.77
N ASN A 37 -7.20 19.89 -4.30
CA ASN A 37 -6.90 21.29 -4.01
C ASN A 37 -6.23 22.03 -5.19
N HIS A 38 -5.54 21.31 -6.07
CA HIS A 38 -4.71 21.92 -7.13
C HIS A 38 -5.01 21.39 -8.53
N LYS A 39 -5.95 20.44 -8.66
CA LYS A 39 -6.41 19.87 -9.94
C LYS A 39 -5.26 19.35 -10.82
N ILE A 40 -4.23 18.77 -10.19
CA ILE A 40 -3.10 18.18 -10.92
C ILE A 40 -3.54 16.95 -11.72
N ASP A 41 -2.81 16.64 -12.80
CA ASP A 41 -2.94 15.36 -13.48
C ASP A 41 -2.34 14.25 -12.58
N PRO A 42 -3.13 13.25 -12.18
CA PRO A 42 -2.63 12.15 -11.36
C PRO A 42 -1.57 11.30 -12.07
N PHE A 43 -1.62 11.16 -13.38
CA PHE A 43 -0.64 10.38 -14.14
C PHE A 43 0.72 11.06 -14.14
N ASP A 44 0.78 12.37 -14.39
CA ASP A 44 2.02 13.15 -14.32
C ASP A 44 2.68 13.02 -12.93
N TYR A 45 1.84 13.08 -11.87
CA TYR A 45 2.33 12.90 -10.51
C TYR A 45 2.90 11.50 -10.30
N LEU A 46 2.15 10.45 -10.68
CA LEU A 46 2.55 9.05 -10.47
C LEU A 46 3.83 8.73 -11.25
N ASP A 47 3.93 9.17 -12.48
CA ASP A 47 5.14 8.96 -13.30
C ASP A 47 6.36 9.60 -12.64
N TYR A 48 6.24 10.85 -12.21
CA TYR A 48 7.34 11.57 -11.56
C TYR A 48 7.77 10.92 -10.24
N VAL A 49 6.82 10.58 -9.36
CA VAL A 49 7.16 10.08 -8.01
C VAL A 49 7.63 8.63 -8.01
N HIS A 50 7.33 7.87 -9.06
CA HIS A 50 7.76 6.49 -9.24
C HIS A 50 9.05 6.35 -10.06
N GLU A 51 9.60 7.45 -10.57
CA GLU A 51 10.92 7.48 -11.19
C GLU A 51 12.00 7.63 -10.09
N ILE A 52 12.19 6.55 -9.35
CA ILE A 52 13.18 6.46 -8.27
C ILE A 52 14.14 5.30 -8.50
N ASP A 53 15.36 5.45 -7.98
CA ASP A 53 16.34 4.37 -8.00
C ASP A 53 15.89 3.22 -7.07
N LEU A 54 15.72 2.04 -7.65
CA LEU A 54 15.37 0.81 -6.95
C LEU A 54 16.58 -0.12 -6.77
N SER A 55 17.81 0.35 -7.01
CA SER A 55 19.03 -0.46 -6.88
C SER A 55 19.28 -0.95 -5.45
N ILE A 56 18.78 -0.20 -4.46
CA ILE A 56 18.88 -0.54 -3.04
C ILE A 56 17.96 -1.71 -2.62
N ILE A 57 17.01 -2.10 -3.48
CA ILE A 57 16.12 -3.23 -3.21
C ILE A 57 16.81 -4.50 -3.68
N GLU A 58 17.11 -5.36 -2.74
CA GLU A 58 17.66 -6.67 -2.97
C GLU A 58 16.57 -7.73 -3.08
N LYS A 59 16.91 -8.87 -3.69
CA LYS A 59 16.02 -10.02 -3.76
C LYS A 59 15.78 -10.61 -2.36
N ASP A 60 14.53 -10.86 -2.01
CA ASP A 60 14.16 -11.53 -0.75
C ASP A 60 13.84 -13.00 -0.98
N GLU A 61 14.87 -13.86 -0.93
CA GLU A 61 14.75 -15.31 -1.11
C GLU A 61 13.84 -15.95 -0.04
N LYS A 62 13.89 -15.41 1.18
CA LYS A 62 13.10 -15.91 2.30
C LYS A 62 11.61 -15.65 2.07
N LEU A 63 11.27 -14.43 1.65
CA LEU A 63 9.90 -14.07 1.29
C LEU A 63 9.40 -14.90 0.09
N GLY A 64 10.22 -15.05 -0.95
CA GLY A 64 9.90 -15.87 -2.12
C GLY A 64 9.61 -17.33 -1.75
N SER A 65 10.43 -17.92 -0.88
CA SER A 65 10.23 -19.28 -0.38
C SER A 65 8.91 -19.41 0.43
N ALA A 66 8.64 -18.44 1.30
CA ALA A 66 7.40 -18.43 2.08
C ALA A 66 6.17 -18.33 1.18
N LEU A 67 6.18 -17.40 0.22
CA LEU A 67 5.07 -17.22 -0.72
C LEU A 67 4.83 -18.45 -1.62
N THR A 68 5.88 -19.22 -1.94
CA THR A 68 5.74 -20.48 -2.69
C THR A 68 4.97 -21.54 -1.90
N LYS A 69 5.25 -21.64 -0.60
CA LYS A 69 4.63 -22.63 0.28
C LYS A 69 3.22 -22.24 0.73
N LEU A 70 2.95 -20.95 0.78
CA LEU A 70 1.67 -20.43 1.25
C LEU A 70 0.57 -20.77 0.24
N PRO A 71 -0.50 -21.47 0.63
CA PRO A 71 -1.61 -21.80 -0.25
C PRO A 71 -2.47 -20.57 -0.58
N GLY A 72 -3.36 -20.72 -1.55
CA GLY A 72 -4.35 -19.70 -1.88
C GLY A 72 -3.84 -18.62 -2.83
N ARG A 73 -4.78 -17.76 -3.20
CA ARG A 73 -4.59 -16.62 -4.10
C ARG A 73 -3.80 -15.53 -3.41
N LYS A 74 -3.00 -14.81 -4.18
CA LYS A 74 -2.21 -13.67 -3.69
C LYS A 74 -2.42 -12.48 -4.62
N ILE A 75 -2.90 -11.38 -4.07
CA ILE A 75 -3.21 -10.15 -4.80
C ILE A 75 -2.48 -9.00 -4.12
N VAL A 76 -1.85 -8.14 -4.91
CA VAL A 76 -1.28 -6.90 -4.40
C VAL A 76 -2.36 -5.82 -4.40
N PHE A 77 -2.59 -5.18 -3.24
CA PHE A 77 -3.48 -4.03 -3.09
C PHE A 77 -2.69 -2.79 -2.67
N THR A 78 -2.51 -1.84 -3.58
CA THR A 78 -1.57 -0.73 -3.40
C THR A 78 -2.15 0.64 -3.77
N ASN A 79 -1.73 1.69 -3.04
CA ASN A 79 -1.95 3.10 -3.43
C ASN A 79 -0.90 3.62 -4.43
N ALA A 80 0.01 2.77 -4.89
CA ALA A 80 0.95 3.08 -5.98
C ALA A 80 0.38 2.63 -7.33
N ALA A 81 1.00 3.06 -8.43
CA ALA A 81 0.62 2.60 -9.77
C ALA A 81 1.24 1.23 -10.10
N THR A 82 0.54 0.42 -10.90
CA THR A 82 0.96 -0.93 -11.33
C THR A 82 2.37 -0.98 -11.94
N PRO A 83 2.81 -0.05 -12.82
CA PRO A 83 4.16 -0.11 -13.37
C PRO A 83 5.24 -0.05 -12.28
N TYR A 84 5.05 0.78 -11.25
CA TYR A 84 5.96 0.87 -10.11
C TYR A 84 5.91 -0.39 -9.25
N ALA A 85 4.73 -0.86 -8.89
CA ALA A 85 4.56 -2.08 -8.10
C ALA A 85 5.24 -3.28 -8.78
N LYS A 86 5.09 -3.45 -10.10
CA LYS A 86 5.77 -4.49 -10.87
C LYS A 86 7.29 -4.39 -10.81
N LYS A 87 7.85 -3.17 -10.88
CA LYS A 87 9.31 -2.95 -10.73
C LYS A 87 9.80 -3.41 -9.36
N VAL A 88 9.09 -3.05 -8.29
CA VAL A 88 9.43 -3.45 -6.90
C VAL A 88 9.32 -4.97 -6.73
N LEU A 89 8.22 -5.59 -7.13
CA LEU A 89 8.01 -7.04 -7.03
C LEU A 89 9.09 -7.83 -7.81
N LYS A 90 9.50 -7.32 -8.99
CA LYS A 90 10.58 -7.90 -9.78
C LYS A 90 11.93 -7.82 -9.06
N LYS A 91 12.24 -6.66 -8.44
CA LYS A 91 13.47 -6.49 -7.65
C LYS A 91 13.51 -7.43 -6.46
N LEU A 92 12.40 -7.58 -5.75
CA LEU A 92 12.27 -8.53 -4.65
C LEU A 92 12.30 -10.01 -5.09
N GLY A 93 12.14 -10.29 -6.39
CA GLY A 93 12.11 -11.65 -6.92
C GLY A 93 10.80 -12.40 -6.67
N ILE A 94 9.71 -11.69 -6.35
CA ILE A 94 8.43 -12.29 -5.94
C ILE A 94 7.26 -12.02 -6.89
N ALA A 95 7.51 -11.42 -8.04
CA ALA A 95 6.45 -11.01 -8.98
C ALA A 95 5.53 -12.17 -9.41
N ASN A 96 6.07 -13.37 -9.59
CA ASN A 96 5.33 -14.54 -10.07
C ASN A 96 4.41 -15.18 -9.01
N HIS A 97 4.45 -14.72 -7.76
CA HIS A 97 3.59 -15.22 -6.69
C HIS A 97 2.22 -14.57 -6.65
N PHE A 98 2.06 -13.44 -7.34
CA PHE A 98 0.82 -12.66 -7.33
C PHE A 98 0.07 -12.80 -8.65
N GLU A 99 -1.21 -13.15 -8.57
CA GLU A 99 -2.08 -13.28 -9.75
C GLU A 99 -2.54 -11.94 -10.30
N ALA A 100 -2.61 -10.92 -9.44
CA ALA A 100 -3.11 -9.59 -9.80
C ALA A 100 -2.51 -8.48 -8.93
N ILE A 101 -2.60 -7.26 -9.47
CA ILE A 101 -2.34 -6.03 -8.75
C ILE A 101 -3.59 -5.16 -8.89
N PHE A 102 -4.16 -4.74 -7.75
CA PHE A 102 -5.18 -3.70 -7.68
C PHE A 102 -4.50 -2.42 -7.21
N ASP A 103 -4.44 -1.45 -8.08
CA ASP A 103 -3.66 -0.23 -7.88
C ASP A 103 -4.55 1.02 -7.72
N ILE A 104 -3.89 2.18 -7.55
CA ILE A 104 -4.59 3.45 -7.37
C ILE A 104 -5.40 3.87 -8.61
N VAL A 105 -5.01 3.42 -9.81
CA VAL A 105 -5.75 3.71 -11.06
C VAL A 105 -7.00 2.84 -11.14
N ASP A 106 -6.89 1.55 -10.81
CA ASP A 106 -8.04 0.64 -10.67
C ASP A 106 -9.07 1.18 -9.67
N ALA A 107 -8.58 1.82 -8.61
CA ALA A 107 -9.38 2.47 -7.57
C ALA A 107 -9.94 3.85 -7.97
N ASN A 108 -9.76 4.29 -9.22
CA ASN A 108 -10.13 5.65 -9.67
C ASN A 108 -9.54 6.75 -8.79
N PHE A 109 -8.28 6.60 -8.39
CA PHE A 109 -7.53 7.51 -7.51
C PHE A 109 -8.13 7.71 -6.11
N ILE A 110 -8.99 6.80 -5.68
CA ILE A 110 -9.49 6.73 -4.31
C ILE A 110 -8.54 5.84 -3.50
N PRO A 111 -7.80 6.40 -2.52
CA PRO A 111 -6.78 5.63 -1.80
C PRO A 111 -7.37 4.79 -0.66
N LYS A 112 -6.64 3.77 -0.21
CA LYS A 112 -6.82 3.22 1.12
C LYS A 112 -6.66 4.36 2.17
N PRO A 113 -7.45 4.41 3.25
CA PRO A 113 -8.40 3.42 3.76
C PRO A 113 -9.88 3.64 3.37
N GLU A 114 -10.18 4.32 2.27
CA GLU A 114 -11.57 4.54 1.87
C GLU A 114 -12.33 3.21 1.69
N PRO A 115 -13.46 2.94 2.40
CA PRO A 115 -14.17 1.66 2.35
C PRO A 115 -14.57 1.21 0.94
N LYS A 116 -14.89 2.17 0.07
CA LYS A 116 -15.29 1.92 -1.32
C LYS A 116 -14.24 1.12 -2.10
N VAL A 117 -12.94 1.37 -1.88
CA VAL A 117 -11.89 0.67 -2.64
C VAL A 117 -11.74 -0.79 -2.21
N TYR A 118 -12.10 -1.11 -0.96
CA TYR A 118 -12.13 -2.50 -0.48
C TYR A 118 -13.30 -3.26 -1.11
N GLN A 119 -14.46 -2.63 -1.23
CA GLN A 119 -15.60 -3.20 -1.96
C GLN A 119 -15.25 -3.43 -3.43
N GLN A 120 -14.52 -2.51 -4.07
CA GLN A 120 -14.11 -2.63 -5.46
C GLN A 120 -13.16 -3.81 -5.69
N ILE A 121 -12.12 -3.98 -4.88
CA ILE A 121 -11.19 -5.11 -5.02
C ILE A 121 -11.89 -6.43 -4.73
N VAL A 122 -12.74 -6.49 -3.71
CA VAL A 122 -13.54 -7.68 -3.37
C VAL A 122 -14.43 -8.08 -4.55
N ALA A 123 -15.16 -7.15 -5.13
CA ALA A 123 -16.03 -7.41 -6.29
C ALA A 123 -15.21 -7.80 -7.54
N LYS A 124 -14.12 -7.07 -7.84
CA LYS A 124 -13.30 -7.28 -9.04
C LYS A 124 -12.68 -8.68 -9.09
N TYR A 125 -12.24 -9.20 -7.94
CA TYR A 125 -11.54 -10.48 -7.87
C TYR A 125 -12.35 -11.60 -7.21
N ASN A 126 -13.62 -11.36 -6.91
CA ASN A 126 -14.51 -12.30 -6.24
C ASN A 126 -13.88 -12.86 -4.95
N ILE A 127 -13.51 -11.97 -4.04
CA ILE A 127 -12.83 -12.29 -2.78
C ILE A 127 -13.88 -12.67 -1.73
N SER A 128 -13.66 -13.80 -1.02
CA SER A 128 -14.40 -14.14 0.20
C SER A 128 -13.68 -13.49 1.38
N CYS A 129 -14.27 -12.48 2.00
CA CYS A 129 -13.64 -11.75 3.09
C CYS A 129 -13.32 -12.64 4.29
N GLU A 130 -14.22 -13.57 4.66
CA GLU A 130 -14.07 -14.48 5.80
C GLU A 130 -12.85 -15.43 5.69
N THR A 131 -12.39 -15.69 4.47
CA THR A 131 -11.24 -16.57 4.20
C THR A 131 -10.02 -15.80 3.69
N THR A 132 -10.05 -14.47 3.78
CA THR A 132 -9.00 -13.58 3.28
C THR A 132 -8.24 -12.94 4.43
N THR A 133 -6.93 -12.89 4.29
CA THR A 133 -6.03 -12.15 5.20
C THR A 133 -5.51 -10.92 4.48
N MET A 134 -5.68 -9.74 5.09
CA MET A 134 -5.04 -8.51 4.66
C MET A 134 -3.80 -8.23 5.48
N VAL A 135 -2.67 -8.05 4.80
CA VAL A 135 -1.38 -7.70 5.40
C VAL A 135 -1.01 -6.27 5.00
N GLU A 136 -0.72 -5.41 5.98
CA GLU A 136 -0.52 -3.96 5.72
C GLU A 136 0.43 -3.37 6.77
N ASP A 137 1.19 -2.33 6.38
CA ASP A 137 2.12 -1.61 7.26
C ASP A 137 1.53 -0.29 7.81
N ILE A 138 0.47 0.23 7.21
CA ILE A 138 -0.26 1.40 7.70
C ILE A 138 -1.51 0.93 8.44
N LEU A 139 -1.50 0.99 9.77
CA LEU A 139 -2.53 0.40 10.62
C LEU A 139 -3.96 0.84 10.25
N LYS A 140 -4.18 2.13 9.94
CA LYS A 140 -5.50 2.63 9.54
C LYS A 140 -6.09 1.95 8.29
N ASN A 141 -5.22 1.42 7.41
CA ASN A 141 -5.68 0.72 6.22
C ASN A 141 -6.25 -0.68 6.53
N LEU A 142 -6.08 -1.20 7.75
CA LEU A 142 -6.68 -2.47 8.17
C LEU A 142 -8.13 -2.32 8.65
N GLY A 143 -8.56 -1.10 9.04
CA GLY A 143 -9.91 -0.88 9.56
C GLY A 143 -11.02 -1.37 8.64
N PRO A 144 -11.12 -0.90 7.38
CA PRO A 144 -12.16 -1.35 6.47
C PRO A 144 -12.10 -2.85 6.14
N ALA A 145 -10.91 -3.46 6.13
CA ALA A 145 -10.76 -4.90 5.95
C ALA A 145 -11.34 -5.69 7.13
N ALA A 146 -11.06 -5.24 8.36
CA ALA A 146 -11.63 -5.82 9.58
C ALA A 146 -13.17 -5.71 9.59
N GLU A 147 -13.71 -4.53 9.24
CA GLU A 147 -15.17 -4.30 9.13
C GLU A 147 -15.84 -5.23 8.10
N MET A 148 -15.10 -5.64 7.07
CA MET A 148 -15.58 -6.60 6.06
C MET A 148 -15.38 -8.07 6.46
N GLY A 149 -14.81 -8.35 7.64
CA GLY A 149 -14.59 -9.70 8.15
C GLY A 149 -13.31 -10.39 7.66
N MET A 150 -12.35 -9.63 7.14
CA MET A 150 -11.03 -10.18 6.80
C MET A 150 -10.18 -10.35 8.05
N THR A 151 -9.32 -11.36 8.09
CA THR A 151 -8.23 -11.42 9.07
C THR A 151 -7.22 -10.33 8.77
N THR A 152 -6.79 -9.60 9.79
CA THR A 152 -5.92 -8.44 9.65
C THR A 152 -4.55 -8.68 10.28
N VAL A 153 -3.49 -8.42 9.52
CA VAL A 153 -2.09 -8.54 9.95
C VAL A 153 -1.39 -7.22 9.77
N TRP A 154 -0.98 -6.61 10.86
CA TRP A 154 -0.21 -5.38 10.83
C TRP A 154 1.28 -5.65 10.90
N VAL A 155 2.01 -5.20 9.85
CA VAL A 155 3.47 -5.18 9.85
C VAL A 155 3.94 -3.91 10.54
N ASN A 156 4.28 -4.01 11.83
CA ASN A 156 4.74 -2.87 12.62
C ASN A 156 6.17 -2.49 12.25
N THR A 157 6.31 -1.48 11.42
CA THR A 157 7.61 -0.94 11.00
C THR A 157 8.29 -0.04 12.05
N ASN A 158 7.67 0.17 13.21
CA ASN A 158 8.12 1.10 14.25
C ASN A 158 8.27 2.57 13.76
N LYS A 159 7.60 2.93 12.66
CA LYS A 159 7.59 4.30 12.12
C LYS A 159 6.36 5.06 12.62
N PRO A 160 6.52 6.32 13.08
CA PRO A 160 5.37 7.10 13.61
C PRO A 160 4.20 7.22 12.64
N TRP A 161 4.47 7.33 11.34
CA TRP A 161 3.43 7.48 10.32
C TRP A 161 2.57 6.22 10.13
N SER A 162 3.07 5.02 10.52
CA SER A 162 2.34 3.76 10.36
C SER A 162 1.14 3.64 11.30
N LYS A 163 1.12 4.43 12.40
CA LYS A 163 0.06 4.47 13.42
C LYS A 163 -0.82 5.71 13.36
N ASN A 164 -0.56 6.65 12.44
CA ASN A 164 -1.33 7.89 12.38
C ASN A 164 -2.81 7.63 12.05
N ASN A 165 -3.71 8.27 12.80
CA ASN A 165 -5.17 8.20 12.62
C ASN A 165 -5.69 6.75 12.65
N SER A 166 -5.21 5.93 13.58
CA SER A 166 -5.60 4.53 13.72
C SER A 166 -6.25 4.21 15.08
N ASP A 167 -6.76 5.25 15.76
CA ASP A 167 -7.40 5.09 17.08
C ASP A 167 -8.56 4.10 16.99
N GLY A 168 -8.54 3.10 17.89
CA GLY A 168 -9.57 2.07 17.95
C GLY A 168 -9.41 0.90 16.94
N ILE A 169 -8.42 0.94 16.03
CA ILE A 169 -8.15 -0.18 15.12
C ILE A 169 -7.25 -1.20 15.83
N LEU A 170 -7.78 -2.39 16.03
CA LEU A 170 -7.08 -3.53 16.63
C LEU A 170 -6.89 -4.61 15.55
N PRO A 171 -5.66 -4.83 15.06
CA PRO A 171 -5.39 -5.92 14.13
C PRO A 171 -5.44 -7.27 14.85
N ASP A 172 -5.82 -8.34 14.15
CA ASP A 172 -5.83 -9.70 14.71
C ASP A 172 -4.41 -10.19 15.02
N VAL A 173 -3.42 -9.79 14.20
CA VAL A 173 -2.02 -10.17 14.36
C VAL A 173 -1.12 -8.94 14.17
N VAL A 174 -0.10 -8.83 15.03
CA VAL A 174 0.97 -7.82 14.89
C VAL A 174 2.29 -8.54 14.68
N ILE A 175 3.02 -8.14 13.65
CA ILE A 175 4.31 -8.72 13.29
C ILE A 175 5.34 -7.60 13.03
N GLU A 176 6.63 -7.92 13.09
CA GLU A 176 7.71 -7.00 12.75
C GLU A 176 8.47 -7.44 11.49
N ASP A 177 8.48 -8.74 11.17
CA ASP A 177 9.13 -9.31 9.98
C ASP A 177 8.17 -10.24 9.22
N LEU A 178 7.75 -9.78 8.03
CA LEU A 178 6.79 -10.48 7.19
C LEU A 178 7.34 -11.83 6.70
N SER A 179 8.58 -11.87 6.28
CA SER A 179 9.18 -13.09 5.70
C SER A 179 9.28 -14.21 6.74
N SER A 180 9.67 -13.88 7.97
CA SER A 180 9.73 -14.82 9.09
C SER A 180 8.35 -15.33 9.48
N TRP A 181 7.37 -14.42 9.60
CA TRP A 181 6.01 -14.79 9.97
C TRP A 181 5.36 -15.70 8.93
N LEU A 182 5.45 -15.36 7.63
CA LEU A 182 4.89 -16.18 6.56
C LEU A 182 5.53 -17.59 6.51
N LEU A 183 6.84 -17.71 6.76
CA LEU A 183 7.48 -19.03 6.87
C LEU A 183 6.93 -19.85 8.04
N GLY A 184 6.63 -19.21 9.17
CA GLY A 184 5.99 -19.85 10.31
C GLY A 184 4.61 -20.37 9.95
N VAL A 185 3.76 -19.53 9.34
CA VAL A 185 2.41 -19.91 8.89
C VAL A 185 2.43 -21.01 7.83
N ALA A 186 3.38 -20.97 6.88
CA ALA A 186 3.46 -21.95 5.80
C ALA A 186 3.98 -23.33 6.25
N ASN A 187 4.54 -23.45 7.45
CA ASN A 187 5.03 -24.70 8.01
C ASN A 187 4.11 -25.24 9.16
N ALA A 188 3.04 -24.51 9.51
CA ALA A 188 2.05 -24.92 10.50
C ALA A 188 0.95 -25.76 9.89
#